data_12a61d356a4e5c14fccfaed5967e7084
#
_entry.id   12a61d356a4e5c14fccfaed5967e7084
#
_cell.length_a   1.000
_cell.length_b   1.000
_cell.length_c   1.000
_cell.angle_alpha   90.00
_cell.angle_beta   90.00
_cell.angle_gamma   90.00
#
_symmetry.space_group_name_H-M   'P 1'
#
loop_
_entity.id
_entity.type
_entity.pdbx_description
1 polymer ?
#
loop_
_entity_poly.entity_id
_entity_poly.type
_entity_poly.pdbx_seq_one_letter_code
_entity_poly.pdbx_strand_id
1 'polypeptide(L)'
;MNSSITSNLPDTAAAPRVPAHRLSVVVPMYNEVELARDLIDAVHAALSDYPWPWELVVVDDGSTDGTWFQLSQRAAEVGPHIRPLRLQRNFKQTAAMQAGIDCARGDVIVTMDGDLQNDPHDIPALVAHLLTHDKDIVAGWRQHRQDGFWLRKVPSKIANALIRKVSGLNFHDLGCSLKAFRAPVLRKIRLYGEMHRFIPAWMATVTSPSRMAELPVRHHPRLKGESKYGISRTLRVIVDLLSMHYFLRFGTRPGHFFGGIGLVVLSLGMMILGYLTVLKIMGESIGTRPLMFVGFFCVLGGLQFLTTGVLAELLMRTYYEGGKAQAYQLVDAPTPQAHEGWHGGH
;
A
#
# COMPACT_ATOMS: atom_id res chain seq x y z
N MET A 1 -14.66 -25.70 -66.08
CA MET A 1 -15.25 -24.85 -65.02
C MET A 1 -14.51 -25.13 -63.69
N ASN A 2 -13.44 -24.40 -63.43
CA ASN A 2 -12.65 -24.48 -62.19
C ASN A 2 -13.15 -23.40 -61.23
N SER A 3 -13.78 -23.77 -60.14
CA SER A 3 -14.10 -22.88 -59.08
C SER A 3 -13.03 -23.00 -57.97
N SER A 4 -12.15 -22.02 -57.94
CA SER A 4 -11.17 -21.81 -56.87
C SER A 4 -11.88 -21.36 -55.58
N ILE A 5 -11.89 -22.23 -54.61
CA ILE A 5 -12.32 -21.91 -53.22
C ILE A 5 -11.16 -21.18 -52.53
N THR A 6 -11.26 -19.87 -52.42
CA THR A 6 -10.38 -19.06 -51.59
C THR A 6 -10.76 -19.30 -50.12
N SER A 7 -9.91 -20.03 -49.39
CA SER A 7 -10.02 -20.18 -47.94
C SER A 7 -9.72 -18.84 -47.24
N ASN A 8 -10.75 -18.17 -46.77
CA ASN A 8 -10.61 -17.09 -45.78
C ASN A 8 -10.16 -17.70 -44.46
N LEU A 9 -8.85 -17.72 -44.19
CA LEU A 9 -8.32 -17.90 -42.87
C LEU A 9 -8.68 -16.63 -42.04
N PRO A 10 -9.20 -16.77 -40.82
CA PRO A 10 -9.45 -15.61 -39.97
C PRO A 10 -8.12 -14.96 -39.63
N ASP A 11 -8.07 -13.66 -39.84
CA ASP A 11 -6.96 -12.77 -39.50
C ASP A 11 -6.51 -13.06 -38.05
N THR A 12 -5.28 -13.53 -37.90
CA THR A 12 -4.67 -13.74 -36.59
C THR A 12 -4.64 -12.38 -35.89
N ALA A 13 -5.54 -12.18 -34.96
CA ALA A 13 -5.61 -10.97 -34.13
C ALA A 13 -4.19 -10.66 -33.60
N ALA A 14 -3.57 -9.62 -34.13
CA ALA A 14 -2.25 -9.17 -33.71
C ALA A 14 -2.28 -8.99 -32.19
N ALA A 15 -1.32 -9.59 -31.48
CA ALA A 15 -1.21 -9.43 -30.04
C ALA A 15 -1.28 -7.94 -29.67
N PRO A 16 -2.04 -7.56 -28.66
CA PRO A 16 -2.25 -6.15 -28.33
C PRO A 16 -0.91 -5.48 -28.06
N ARG A 17 -0.57 -4.50 -28.90
CA ARG A 17 0.70 -3.77 -28.79
C ARG A 17 0.68 -2.94 -27.51
N VAL A 18 1.70 -3.12 -26.67
CA VAL A 18 1.90 -2.27 -25.48
C VAL A 18 2.13 -0.84 -25.95
N PRO A 19 1.32 0.15 -25.50
CA PRO A 19 1.51 1.54 -25.91
C PRO A 19 2.83 2.12 -25.37
N ALA A 20 3.38 3.10 -26.08
CA ALA A 20 4.58 3.82 -25.65
C ALA A 20 4.38 4.47 -24.28
N HIS A 21 5.35 4.34 -23.40
CA HIS A 21 5.29 4.85 -22.03
C HIS A 21 6.70 4.97 -21.43
N ARG A 22 6.82 5.66 -20.31
CA ARG A 22 8.03 5.70 -19.48
C ARG A 22 7.78 4.92 -18.20
N LEU A 23 8.73 4.09 -17.80
CA LEU A 23 8.65 3.25 -16.63
C LEU A 23 9.56 3.77 -15.51
N SER A 24 9.04 3.91 -14.29
CA SER A 24 9.86 4.10 -13.09
C SER A 24 9.72 2.89 -12.17
N VAL A 25 10.83 2.26 -11.80
CA VAL A 25 10.87 1.22 -10.76
C VAL A 25 11.30 1.89 -9.46
N VAL A 26 10.52 1.76 -8.38
CA VAL A 26 10.76 2.38 -7.07
C VAL A 26 11.05 1.30 -6.05
N VAL A 27 12.23 1.37 -5.42
CA VAL A 27 12.71 0.40 -4.45
C VAL A 27 13.22 1.09 -3.19
N PRO A 28 12.54 0.95 -2.03
CA PRO A 28 13.06 1.40 -0.75
C PRO A 28 14.08 0.39 -0.20
N MET A 29 15.18 0.88 0.37
CA MET A 29 16.22 0.08 1.04
C MET A 29 16.60 0.68 2.40
N TYR A 30 16.95 -0.18 3.37
CA TYR A 30 17.44 0.25 4.66
C TYR A 30 18.35 -0.80 5.31
N ASN A 31 19.64 -0.47 5.50
CA ASN A 31 20.65 -1.35 6.07
C ASN A 31 20.71 -2.71 5.36
N GLU A 32 20.93 -2.66 4.06
CA GLU A 32 21.03 -3.82 3.18
C GLU A 32 22.26 -3.70 2.25
N VAL A 33 23.41 -3.35 2.83
CA VAL A 33 24.67 -3.09 2.09
C VAL A 33 25.07 -4.25 1.16
N GLU A 34 24.81 -5.50 1.57
CA GLU A 34 25.16 -6.69 0.82
C GLU A 34 24.30 -6.91 -0.44
N LEU A 35 23.11 -6.32 -0.49
CA LEU A 35 22.14 -6.45 -1.60
C LEU A 35 22.10 -5.22 -2.50
N ALA A 36 22.73 -4.12 -2.07
CA ALA A 36 22.60 -2.83 -2.75
C ALA A 36 23.08 -2.87 -4.22
N ARG A 37 24.20 -3.53 -4.51
CA ARG A 37 24.71 -3.69 -5.88
C ARG A 37 23.91 -4.73 -6.64
N ASP A 38 23.63 -5.87 -6.03
CA ASP A 38 22.92 -6.99 -6.64
C ASP A 38 21.51 -6.55 -7.09
N LEU A 39 20.84 -5.67 -6.33
CA LEU A 39 19.53 -5.12 -6.69
C LEU A 39 19.60 -4.29 -7.99
N ILE A 40 20.58 -3.37 -8.08
CA ILE A 40 20.74 -2.55 -9.28
C ILE A 40 21.02 -3.44 -10.50
N ASP A 41 21.92 -4.40 -10.34
CA ASP A 41 22.30 -5.32 -11.41
C ASP A 41 21.14 -6.20 -11.86
N ALA A 42 20.36 -6.74 -10.92
CA ALA A 42 19.20 -7.56 -11.24
C ALA A 42 18.11 -6.78 -12.00
N VAL A 43 17.80 -5.55 -11.57
CA VAL A 43 16.82 -4.70 -12.27
C VAL A 43 17.36 -4.26 -13.64
N HIS A 44 18.65 -3.89 -13.71
CA HIS A 44 19.28 -3.49 -14.98
C HIS A 44 19.28 -4.65 -15.97
N ALA A 45 19.65 -5.85 -15.56
CA ALA A 45 19.62 -7.05 -16.41
C ALA A 45 18.20 -7.39 -16.87
N ALA A 46 17.22 -7.30 -15.98
CA ALA A 46 15.82 -7.63 -16.29
C ALA A 46 15.17 -6.63 -17.29
N LEU A 47 15.66 -5.40 -17.34
CA LEU A 47 15.14 -4.34 -18.20
C LEU A 47 16.10 -3.94 -19.32
N SER A 48 17.19 -4.68 -19.54
CA SER A 48 18.17 -4.38 -20.62
C SER A 48 17.52 -4.33 -22.00
N ASP A 49 16.60 -5.27 -22.28
CA ASP A 49 15.88 -5.38 -23.57
C ASP A 49 14.49 -4.72 -23.51
N TYR A 50 14.20 -3.91 -22.48
CA TYR A 50 12.91 -3.25 -22.35
C TYR A 50 12.77 -2.15 -23.42
N PRO A 51 11.73 -2.19 -24.28
CA PRO A 51 11.68 -1.35 -25.48
C PRO A 51 11.37 0.13 -25.22
N TRP A 52 11.01 0.49 -24.00
CA TRP A 52 10.60 1.84 -23.63
C TRP A 52 11.57 2.45 -22.61
N PRO A 53 11.68 3.79 -22.53
CA PRO A 53 12.52 4.46 -21.54
C PRO A 53 12.14 4.07 -20.13
N TRP A 54 13.14 3.75 -19.31
CA TRP A 54 12.93 3.38 -17.90
C TRP A 54 13.97 4.01 -16.97
N GLU A 55 13.62 4.12 -15.70
CA GLU A 55 14.50 4.52 -14.62
C GLU A 55 14.31 3.62 -13.40
N LEU A 56 15.36 3.46 -12.61
CA LEU A 56 15.32 2.85 -11.28
C LEU A 56 15.56 3.92 -10.22
N VAL A 57 14.56 4.17 -9.38
CA VAL A 57 14.64 5.07 -8.23
C VAL A 57 14.83 4.23 -6.98
N VAL A 58 16.06 4.16 -6.47
CA VAL A 58 16.38 3.45 -5.23
C VAL A 58 16.44 4.45 -4.09
N VAL A 59 15.62 4.24 -3.05
CA VAL A 59 15.53 5.17 -1.92
C VAL A 59 16.19 4.57 -0.69
N ASP A 60 17.34 5.09 -0.31
CA ASP A 60 18.02 4.77 0.95
C ASP A 60 17.31 5.49 2.10
N ASP A 61 16.68 4.74 2.99
CA ASP A 61 15.94 5.24 4.16
C ASP A 61 16.87 5.57 5.34
N GLY A 62 17.95 6.32 5.06
CA GLY A 62 18.90 6.77 6.06
C GLY A 62 19.73 5.65 6.65
N SER A 63 20.28 4.76 5.83
CA SER A 63 21.14 3.65 6.26
C SER A 63 22.42 4.12 6.92
N THR A 64 22.92 3.28 7.83
CA THR A 64 24.15 3.50 8.62
C THR A 64 25.25 2.48 8.36
N ASP A 65 25.00 1.47 7.51
CA ASP A 65 25.87 0.31 7.25
C ASP A 65 26.68 0.40 5.95
N GLY A 66 26.63 1.52 5.24
CA GLY A 66 27.31 1.67 3.94
C GLY A 66 26.42 1.40 2.72
N THR A 67 25.15 1.05 2.89
CA THR A 67 24.17 0.85 1.79
C THR A 67 24.19 2.02 0.81
N TRP A 68 24.13 3.27 1.30
CA TRP A 68 24.17 4.47 0.47
C TRP A 68 25.42 4.53 -0.43
N PHE A 69 26.58 4.21 0.14
CA PHE A 69 27.82 4.23 -0.62
C PHE A 69 27.79 3.25 -1.79
N GLN A 70 27.35 2.01 -1.55
CA GLN A 70 27.23 0.99 -2.59
C GLN A 70 26.20 1.39 -3.67
N LEU A 71 25.06 1.92 -3.27
CA LEU A 71 24.05 2.40 -4.22
C LEU A 71 24.56 3.54 -5.11
N SER A 72 25.20 4.54 -4.49
CA SER A 72 25.72 5.71 -5.22
C SER A 72 26.83 5.33 -6.19
N GLN A 73 27.78 4.50 -5.75
CA GLN A 73 28.86 4.03 -6.58
C GLN A 73 28.32 3.20 -7.76
N ARG A 74 27.43 2.23 -7.49
CA ARG A 74 26.92 1.38 -8.56
C ARG A 74 26.06 2.15 -9.55
N ALA A 75 25.27 3.08 -9.08
CA ALA A 75 24.49 3.98 -9.97
C ALA A 75 25.40 4.77 -10.93
N ALA A 76 26.52 5.31 -10.45
CA ALA A 76 27.48 6.02 -11.31
C ALA A 76 28.13 5.10 -12.35
N GLU A 77 28.37 3.82 -12.02
CA GLU A 77 28.96 2.84 -12.93
C GLU A 77 27.97 2.40 -14.03
N VAL A 78 26.69 2.22 -13.69
CA VAL A 78 25.66 1.68 -14.61
C VAL A 78 25.08 2.78 -15.51
N GLY A 79 24.81 3.95 -14.98
CA GLY A 79 24.36 5.09 -15.81
C GLY A 79 23.25 5.94 -15.18
N PRO A 80 22.87 7.04 -15.84
CA PRO A 80 22.03 8.10 -15.27
C PRO A 80 20.56 7.68 -15.07
N HIS A 81 20.13 6.57 -15.64
CA HIS A 81 18.79 6.01 -15.41
C HIS A 81 18.67 5.33 -14.03
N ILE A 82 19.78 5.06 -13.34
CA ILE A 82 19.79 4.61 -11.94
C ILE A 82 19.89 5.86 -11.05
N ARG A 83 18.85 6.12 -10.27
CA ARG A 83 18.70 7.33 -9.47
C ARG A 83 18.60 6.99 -7.99
N PRO A 84 19.73 6.94 -7.25
CA PRO A 84 19.70 6.79 -5.81
C PRO A 84 19.19 8.09 -5.16
N LEU A 85 18.31 7.96 -4.18
CA LEU A 85 17.82 9.03 -3.31
C LEU A 85 18.15 8.66 -1.87
N ARG A 86 18.51 9.64 -1.05
CA ARG A 86 18.81 9.43 0.36
C ARG A 86 17.90 10.25 1.26
N LEU A 87 17.30 9.60 2.26
CA LEU A 87 16.56 10.27 3.32
C LEU A 87 17.52 10.67 4.45
N GLN A 88 17.20 11.76 5.14
CA GLN A 88 18.06 12.29 6.24
C GLN A 88 18.21 11.31 7.40
N ARG A 89 17.22 10.47 7.66
CA ARG A 89 17.18 9.44 8.70
C ARG A 89 16.19 8.36 8.32
N ASN A 90 16.10 7.30 9.10
CA ASN A 90 15.08 6.28 8.92
C ASN A 90 13.67 6.86 9.21
N PHE A 91 12.86 6.98 8.16
CA PHE A 91 11.45 7.38 8.16
C PHE A 91 10.51 6.18 7.99
N LYS A 92 11.03 4.97 7.82
CA LYS A 92 10.36 3.70 7.56
C LYS A 92 9.96 3.52 6.09
N GLN A 93 9.75 2.26 5.73
CA GLN A 93 9.54 1.79 4.37
C GLN A 93 8.47 2.58 3.59
N THR A 94 7.33 2.91 4.24
CA THR A 94 6.26 3.64 3.56
C THR A 94 6.69 5.04 3.14
N ALA A 95 7.43 5.76 3.99
CA ALA A 95 7.91 7.10 3.67
C ALA A 95 8.97 7.06 2.55
N ALA A 96 9.89 6.10 2.60
CA ALA A 96 10.87 5.88 1.53
C ALA A 96 10.20 5.54 0.20
N MET A 97 9.20 4.67 0.21
CA MET A 97 8.39 4.35 -0.97
C MET A 97 7.68 5.59 -1.51
N GLN A 98 7.05 6.40 -0.64
CA GLN A 98 6.38 7.64 -1.05
C GLN A 98 7.37 8.64 -1.65
N ALA A 99 8.56 8.81 -1.07
CA ALA A 99 9.61 9.67 -1.62
C ALA A 99 10.02 9.21 -3.04
N GLY A 100 10.17 7.92 -3.25
CA GLY A 100 10.46 7.35 -4.57
C GLY A 100 9.32 7.61 -5.57
N ILE A 101 8.06 7.44 -5.17
CA ILE A 101 6.88 7.71 -6.02
C ILE A 101 6.80 9.19 -6.40
N ASP A 102 7.09 10.10 -5.47
CA ASP A 102 7.06 11.55 -5.72
C ASP A 102 8.20 11.99 -6.65
N CYS A 103 9.36 11.32 -6.59
CA CYS A 103 10.51 11.59 -7.46
C CYS A 103 10.48 10.82 -8.79
N ALA A 104 9.62 9.83 -8.95
CA ALA A 104 9.45 9.05 -10.17
C ALA A 104 8.92 9.93 -11.32
N ARG A 105 9.45 9.73 -12.53
CA ARG A 105 9.13 10.51 -13.74
C ARG A 105 8.28 9.74 -14.74
N GLY A 106 8.10 8.43 -14.51
CA GLY A 106 7.38 7.53 -15.41
C GLY A 106 5.89 7.75 -15.45
N ASP A 107 5.30 7.32 -16.54
CA ASP A 107 3.85 7.24 -16.76
C ASP A 107 3.28 6.00 -16.05
N VAL A 108 4.15 4.97 -15.89
CA VAL A 108 3.93 3.77 -15.11
C VAL A 108 4.94 3.71 -13.97
N ILE A 109 4.50 3.42 -12.76
CA ILE A 109 5.35 3.22 -11.60
C ILE A 109 5.22 1.76 -11.15
N VAL A 110 6.36 1.10 -10.97
CA VAL A 110 6.43 -0.24 -10.36
C VAL A 110 7.10 -0.11 -9.01
N THR A 111 6.48 -0.68 -7.97
CA THR A 111 7.10 -0.78 -6.64
C THR A 111 7.61 -2.20 -6.41
N MET A 112 8.72 -2.35 -5.71
CA MET A 112 9.34 -3.63 -5.36
C MET A 112 10.13 -3.47 -4.05
N ASP A 113 10.24 -4.54 -3.25
CA ASP A 113 11.16 -4.57 -2.10
C ASP A 113 12.61 -4.80 -2.55
N GLY A 114 13.57 -4.27 -1.79
CA GLY A 114 15.01 -4.36 -2.08
C GLY A 114 15.67 -5.68 -1.73
N ASP A 115 14.94 -6.66 -1.17
CA ASP A 115 15.47 -7.92 -0.65
C ASP A 115 15.61 -9.04 -1.72
N LEU A 116 15.36 -8.72 -3.00
CA LEU A 116 15.44 -9.63 -4.15
C LEU A 116 14.56 -10.89 -4.02
N GLN A 117 13.55 -10.89 -3.17
CA GLN A 117 12.57 -11.98 -3.13
C GLN A 117 11.61 -11.94 -4.32
N ASN A 118 11.32 -10.77 -4.86
CA ASN A 118 10.57 -10.62 -6.13
C ASN A 118 11.55 -10.62 -7.30
N ASP A 119 11.16 -11.28 -8.39
CA ASP A 119 11.97 -11.33 -9.61
C ASP A 119 11.70 -10.09 -10.47
N PRO A 120 12.71 -9.24 -10.76
CA PRO A 120 12.53 -8.08 -11.63
C PRO A 120 12.11 -8.42 -13.06
N HIS A 121 12.40 -9.63 -13.54
CA HIS A 121 11.97 -10.08 -14.87
C HIS A 121 10.45 -10.22 -15.01
N ASP A 122 9.68 -10.13 -13.93
CA ASP A 122 8.22 -10.09 -13.98
C ASP A 122 7.67 -8.68 -14.25
N ILE A 123 8.51 -7.64 -14.13
CA ILE A 123 8.11 -6.23 -14.34
C ILE A 123 7.50 -6.00 -15.73
N PRO A 124 8.13 -6.43 -16.85
CA PRO A 124 7.57 -6.23 -18.19
C PRO A 124 6.17 -6.82 -18.35
N ALA A 125 5.92 -8.00 -17.78
CA ALA A 125 4.62 -8.68 -17.87
C ALA A 125 3.53 -7.93 -17.11
N LEU A 126 3.83 -7.42 -15.91
CA LEU A 126 2.91 -6.60 -15.11
C LEU A 126 2.55 -5.29 -15.83
N VAL A 127 3.56 -4.62 -16.41
CA VAL A 127 3.37 -3.36 -17.15
C VAL A 127 2.57 -3.59 -18.43
N ALA A 128 2.90 -4.63 -19.19
CA ALA A 128 2.15 -5.00 -20.37
C ALA A 128 0.67 -5.26 -20.05
N HIS A 129 0.39 -6.04 -19.01
CA HIS A 129 -0.98 -6.31 -18.58
C HIS A 129 -1.70 -5.03 -18.13
N LEU A 130 -1.03 -4.14 -17.37
CA LEU A 130 -1.58 -2.85 -16.94
C LEU A 130 -2.08 -2.03 -18.13
N LEU A 131 -1.25 -1.93 -19.18
CA LEU A 131 -1.49 -1.04 -20.31
C LEU A 131 -2.44 -1.63 -21.33
N THR A 132 -2.30 -2.93 -21.65
CA THR A 132 -3.15 -3.59 -22.67
C THR A 132 -4.57 -3.85 -22.18
N HIS A 133 -4.80 -4.06 -20.89
CA HIS A 133 -6.12 -4.32 -20.33
C HIS A 133 -6.70 -3.08 -19.61
N ASP A 134 -6.14 -1.90 -19.85
CA ASP A 134 -6.56 -0.62 -19.28
C ASP A 134 -6.76 -0.68 -17.76
N LYS A 135 -5.78 -1.25 -17.03
CA LYS A 135 -5.80 -1.31 -15.57
C LYS A 135 -5.10 -0.10 -14.95
N ASP A 136 -5.49 0.25 -13.74
CA ASP A 136 -4.84 1.29 -12.93
C ASP A 136 -3.80 0.71 -11.97
N ILE A 137 -3.99 -0.56 -11.59
CA ILE A 137 -3.05 -1.35 -10.77
C ILE A 137 -3.05 -2.80 -11.23
N VAL A 138 -1.85 -3.39 -11.29
CA VAL A 138 -1.65 -4.83 -11.40
C VAL A 138 -0.71 -5.25 -10.28
N ALA A 139 -1.20 -6.08 -9.35
CA ALA A 139 -0.42 -6.60 -8.24
C ALA A 139 0.15 -7.99 -8.57
N GLY A 140 1.34 -8.27 -8.08
CA GLY A 140 1.91 -9.60 -8.14
C GLY A 140 1.20 -10.55 -7.17
N TRP A 141 1.00 -11.81 -7.60
CA TRP A 141 0.47 -12.89 -6.79
C TRP A 141 1.49 -14.03 -6.64
N ARG A 142 2.00 -14.20 -5.41
CA ARG A 142 2.97 -15.25 -5.07
C ARG A 142 2.26 -16.58 -4.87
N GLN A 143 2.03 -17.34 -5.96
CA GLN A 143 1.28 -18.60 -5.90
C GLN A 143 1.98 -19.67 -5.07
N HIS A 144 3.33 -19.78 -5.16
CA HIS A 144 4.12 -20.81 -4.50
C HIS A 144 4.94 -20.24 -3.33
N ARG A 145 4.24 -19.74 -2.31
CA ARG A 145 4.87 -19.21 -1.11
C ARG A 145 5.52 -20.34 -0.30
N GLN A 146 6.85 -20.31 -0.14
CA GLN A 146 7.62 -21.29 0.64
C GLN A 146 7.69 -20.99 2.15
N ASP A 147 6.85 -20.10 2.67
CA ASP A 147 6.85 -19.69 4.08
C ASP A 147 6.13 -20.71 4.99
N GLY A 148 6.62 -20.83 6.26
CA GLY A 148 6.08 -21.74 7.27
C GLY A 148 4.57 -21.65 7.50
N PHE A 149 3.91 -22.83 7.52
CA PHE A 149 2.48 -23.00 7.28
C PHE A 149 1.55 -22.39 8.33
N TRP A 150 1.84 -22.49 9.64
CA TRP A 150 0.84 -22.25 10.70
C TRP A 150 0.79 -20.81 11.25
N LEU A 151 1.93 -20.17 11.46
CA LEU A 151 2.00 -18.87 12.13
C LEU A 151 1.77 -17.66 11.18
N ARG A 152 1.84 -17.86 9.85
CA ARG A 152 1.73 -16.78 8.86
C ARG A 152 0.52 -16.90 7.92
N LYS A 153 0.07 -18.14 7.61
CA LYS A 153 -1.04 -18.32 6.64
C LYS A 153 -2.42 -18.00 7.23
N VAL A 154 -2.66 -18.29 8.52
CA VAL A 154 -3.97 -18.04 9.15
C VAL A 154 -4.25 -16.54 9.33
N PRO A 155 -3.36 -15.73 9.93
CA PRO A 155 -3.56 -14.29 10.02
C PRO A 155 -3.69 -13.62 8.65
N SER A 156 -2.91 -14.06 7.65
CA SER A 156 -2.97 -13.53 6.28
C SER A 156 -4.30 -13.85 5.60
N LYS A 157 -4.87 -15.07 5.79
CA LYS A 157 -6.20 -15.43 5.24
C LYS A 157 -7.31 -14.61 5.87
N ILE A 158 -7.29 -14.42 7.19
CA ILE A 158 -8.26 -13.58 7.89
C ILE A 158 -8.15 -12.13 7.42
N ALA A 159 -6.92 -11.61 7.30
CA ALA A 159 -6.65 -10.28 6.78
C ALA A 159 -7.20 -10.09 5.37
N ASN A 160 -6.88 -11.01 4.45
CA ASN A 160 -7.35 -10.96 3.07
C ASN A 160 -8.89 -11.11 2.98
N ALA A 161 -9.52 -11.93 3.83
CA ALA A 161 -10.97 -12.06 3.88
C ALA A 161 -11.65 -10.77 4.37
N LEU A 162 -11.09 -10.13 5.41
CA LEU A 162 -11.59 -8.86 5.92
C LEU A 162 -11.44 -7.75 4.88
N ILE A 163 -10.28 -7.67 4.24
CA ILE A 163 -10.02 -6.66 3.19
C ILE A 163 -10.96 -6.88 2.01
N ARG A 164 -11.14 -8.11 1.54
CA ARG A 164 -12.11 -8.43 0.47
C ARG A 164 -13.51 -7.97 0.81
N LYS A 165 -13.97 -8.23 2.04
CA LYS A 165 -15.30 -7.81 2.50
C LYS A 165 -15.48 -6.29 2.55
N VAL A 166 -14.42 -5.55 2.84
CA VAL A 166 -14.45 -4.10 3.03
C VAL A 166 -14.18 -3.33 1.75
N SER A 167 -13.20 -3.76 0.96
CA SER A 167 -12.79 -3.08 -0.27
C SER A 167 -13.52 -3.58 -1.53
N GLY A 168 -14.24 -4.71 -1.44
CA GLY A 168 -14.84 -5.37 -2.60
C GLY A 168 -13.81 -6.01 -3.56
N LEU A 169 -12.52 -6.04 -3.18
CA LEU A 169 -11.43 -6.57 -4.00
C LEU A 169 -11.28 -8.07 -3.82
N ASN A 170 -11.24 -8.81 -4.92
CA ASN A 170 -11.02 -10.26 -4.90
C ASN A 170 -9.54 -10.60 -5.14
N PHE A 171 -8.63 -10.01 -4.36
CA PHE A 171 -7.19 -10.26 -4.45
C PHE A 171 -6.76 -11.44 -3.57
N HIS A 172 -5.85 -12.27 -4.10
CA HIS A 172 -5.29 -13.42 -3.40
C HIS A 172 -4.09 -13.03 -2.54
N ASP A 173 -3.25 -12.07 -3.01
CA ASP A 173 -2.04 -11.65 -2.31
C ASP A 173 -1.89 -10.12 -2.28
N LEU A 174 -2.53 -9.48 -1.32
CA LEU A 174 -2.40 -8.03 -1.11
C LEU A 174 -1.00 -7.61 -0.64
N GLY A 175 -0.27 -8.53 -0.03
CA GLY A 175 1.03 -8.27 0.60
C GLY A 175 2.25 -8.40 -0.33
N CYS A 176 2.08 -8.74 -1.60
CA CYS A 176 3.18 -8.72 -2.55
C CYS A 176 3.64 -7.28 -2.77
N SER A 177 4.95 -7.01 -2.71
CA SER A 177 5.49 -5.65 -2.93
C SER A 177 5.63 -5.30 -4.40
N LEU A 178 5.77 -6.31 -5.27
CA LEU A 178 5.85 -6.11 -6.72
C LEU A 178 4.47 -5.76 -7.28
N LYS A 179 4.29 -4.49 -7.65
CA LYS A 179 3.03 -3.95 -8.19
C LYS A 179 3.31 -2.88 -9.24
N ALA A 180 2.54 -2.90 -10.32
CA ALA A 180 2.56 -1.88 -11.36
C ALA A 180 1.34 -0.96 -11.24
N PHE A 181 1.54 0.34 -11.44
CA PHE A 181 0.50 1.37 -11.30
C PHE A 181 0.54 2.37 -12.44
N ARG A 182 -0.61 2.90 -12.83
CA ARG A 182 -0.65 4.16 -13.56
C ARG A 182 -0.27 5.32 -12.64
N ALA A 183 0.80 6.05 -12.97
CA ALA A 183 1.32 7.13 -12.14
C ALA A 183 0.27 8.19 -11.77
N PRO A 184 -0.61 8.68 -12.67
CA PRO A 184 -1.63 9.68 -12.33
C PRO A 184 -2.64 9.18 -11.29
N VAL A 185 -2.92 7.86 -11.24
CA VAL A 185 -3.86 7.28 -10.29
C VAL A 185 -3.17 7.02 -8.94
N LEU A 186 -1.95 6.47 -8.95
CA LEU A 186 -1.18 6.24 -7.73
C LEU A 186 -0.93 7.55 -6.96
N ARG A 187 -0.62 8.65 -7.67
CA ARG A 187 -0.35 9.96 -7.06
C ARG A 187 -1.56 10.63 -6.40
N LYS A 188 -2.78 10.10 -6.61
CA LYS A 188 -3.98 10.56 -5.89
C LYS A 188 -4.00 10.10 -4.43
N ILE A 189 -3.26 9.07 -4.08
CA ILE A 189 -3.10 8.61 -2.70
C ILE A 189 -1.74 9.05 -2.16
N ARG A 190 -1.70 9.39 -0.87
CA ARG A 190 -0.48 9.66 -0.12
C ARG A 190 -0.25 8.52 0.86
N LEU A 191 0.89 7.85 0.74
CA LEU A 191 1.23 6.73 1.60
C LEU A 191 1.86 7.23 2.91
N TYR A 192 1.33 6.76 4.04
CA TYR A 192 1.88 7.04 5.38
C TYR A 192 1.67 5.83 6.31
N GLY A 193 2.31 5.81 7.48
CA GLY A 193 2.22 4.70 8.44
C GLY A 193 2.63 3.36 7.80
N GLU A 194 1.77 2.36 7.85
CA GLU A 194 2.02 1.02 7.29
C GLU A 194 1.21 0.78 5.98
N MET A 195 0.78 1.84 5.28
CA MET A 195 -0.07 1.74 4.09
C MET A 195 0.57 0.96 2.93
N HIS A 196 1.91 0.90 2.86
CA HIS A 196 2.64 0.15 1.82
C HIS A 196 2.20 -1.31 1.72
N ARG A 197 1.74 -1.92 2.81
CA ARG A 197 1.29 -3.33 2.86
C ARG A 197 -0.04 -3.56 2.14
N PHE A 198 -0.87 -2.52 2.07
CA PHE A 198 -2.25 -2.62 1.62
C PHE A 198 -2.56 -1.61 0.52
N ILE A 199 -1.56 -1.23 -0.29
CA ILE A 199 -1.76 -0.26 -1.38
C ILE A 199 -2.97 -0.60 -2.26
N PRO A 200 -3.23 -1.86 -2.67
CA PRO A 200 -4.41 -2.17 -3.47
C PRO A 200 -5.72 -1.78 -2.79
N ALA A 201 -5.83 -1.93 -1.47
CA ALA A 201 -7.03 -1.54 -0.74
C ALA A 201 -7.20 0.00 -0.72
N TRP A 202 -6.11 0.76 -0.62
CA TRP A 202 -6.14 2.21 -0.72
C TRP A 202 -6.42 2.68 -2.16
N MET A 203 -5.90 1.98 -3.16
CA MET A 203 -6.23 2.25 -4.57
C MET A 203 -7.74 2.12 -4.84
N ALA A 204 -8.45 1.21 -4.17
CA ALA A 204 -9.90 1.07 -4.29
C ALA A 204 -10.69 2.32 -3.87
N THR A 205 -10.08 3.29 -3.20
CA THR A 205 -10.71 4.59 -2.88
C THR A 205 -10.66 5.58 -4.05
N VAL A 206 -9.79 5.36 -5.02
CA VAL A 206 -9.53 6.29 -6.13
C VAL A 206 -9.72 5.67 -7.52
N THR A 207 -9.94 4.34 -7.60
CA THR A 207 -10.24 3.62 -8.84
C THR A 207 -11.27 2.52 -8.61
N SER A 208 -11.88 2.01 -9.70
CA SER A 208 -12.87 0.94 -9.59
C SER A 208 -12.20 -0.44 -9.49
N PRO A 209 -12.83 -1.44 -8.84
CA PRO A 209 -12.33 -2.81 -8.79
C PRO A 209 -12.09 -3.45 -10.18
N SER A 210 -12.86 -3.06 -11.19
CA SER A 210 -12.71 -3.53 -12.58
C SER A 210 -11.39 -3.08 -13.23
N ARG A 211 -10.80 -1.99 -12.73
CA ARG A 211 -9.49 -1.47 -13.19
C ARG A 211 -8.32 -2.00 -12.37
N MET A 212 -8.53 -3.02 -11.56
CA MET A 212 -7.53 -3.64 -10.71
C MET A 212 -7.37 -5.11 -11.10
N ALA A 213 -6.14 -5.62 -11.10
CA ALA A 213 -5.85 -7.00 -11.47
C ALA A 213 -4.70 -7.59 -10.65
N GLU A 214 -4.58 -8.92 -10.65
CA GLU A 214 -3.43 -9.66 -10.12
C GLU A 214 -2.84 -10.52 -11.23
N LEU A 215 -1.51 -10.69 -11.21
CA LEU A 215 -0.79 -11.64 -12.04
C LEU A 215 0.11 -12.53 -11.18
N PRO A 216 0.23 -13.82 -11.50
CA PRO A 216 1.23 -14.69 -10.88
C PRO A 216 2.63 -14.13 -11.12
N VAL A 217 3.45 -14.08 -10.05
CA VAL A 217 4.85 -13.66 -10.11
C VAL A 217 5.74 -14.66 -9.40
N ARG A 218 7.01 -14.71 -9.82
CA ARG A 218 8.04 -15.52 -9.22
C ARG A 218 8.43 -14.96 -7.86
N HIS A 219 8.70 -15.85 -6.92
CA HIS A 219 9.11 -15.47 -5.59
C HIS A 219 10.26 -16.37 -5.12
N HIS A 220 11.41 -15.76 -4.86
CA HIS A 220 12.62 -16.44 -4.44
C HIS A 220 12.75 -16.48 -2.91
N PRO A 221 13.42 -17.49 -2.35
CA PRO A 221 13.83 -17.47 -0.96
C PRO A 221 14.72 -16.26 -0.69
N ARG A 222 14.68 -15.72 0.51
CA ARG A 222 15.56 -14.63 0.91
C ARG A 222 17.03 -15.09 0.85
N LEU A 223 17.84 -14.39 0.06
CA LEU A 223 19.24 -14.77 -0.17
C LEU A 223 20.15 -14.45 1.02
N LYS A 224 19.89 -13.33 1.74
CA LYS A 224 20.71 -12.82 2.84
C LYS A 224 19.84 -12.11 3.89
N GLY A 225 20.32 -12.00 5.13
CA GLY A 225 19.68 -11.29 6.23
C GLY A 225 18.81 -12.15 7.17
N GLU A 226 18.80 -11.81 8.46
CA GLU A 226 18.00 -12.50 9.48
C GLU A 226 16.54 -12.03 9.51
N SER A 227 15.63 -12.97 9.67
CA SER A 227 14.22 -12.70 9.83
C SER A 227 13.92 -12.22 11.26
N LYS A 228 13.81 -10.92 11.48
CA LYS A 228 13.43 -10.32 12.78
C LYS A 228 11.92 -10.52 13.07
N TYR A 229 11.47 -11.78 13.25
CA TYR A 229 10.05 -12.08 13.44
C TYR A 229 9.70 -12.48 14.88
N GLY A 230 8.80 -11.72 15.53
CA GLY A 230 8.22 -12.00 16.84
C GLY A 230 6.69 -11.86 16.85
N ILE A 231 6.03 -12.38 17.88
CA ILE A 231 4.57 -12.34 18.14
C ILE A 231 4.01 -10.89 18.11
N SER A 232 4.82 -9.91 18.50
CA SER A 232 4.48 -8.48 18.46
C SER A 232 4.07 -7.98 17.06
N ARG A 233 4.50 -8.65 15.99
CA ARG A 233 4.11 -8.30 14.62
C ARG A 233 2.66 -8.68 14.31
N THR A 234 2.18 -9.82 14.80
CA THR A 234 0.80 -10.26 14.56
C THR A 234 -0.18 -9.26 15.16
N LEU A 235 0.09 -8.78 16.38
CA LEU A 235 -0.73 -7.76 17.02
C LEU A 235 -0.71 -6.43 16.23
N ARG A 236 0.46 -5.99 15.76
CA ARG A 236 0.56 -4.82 14.88
C ARG A 236 -0.24 -4.97 13.60
N VAL A 237 -0.14 -6.10 12.92
CA VAL A 237 -0.92 -6.35 11.69
C VAL A 237 -2.42 -6.31 11.96
N ILE A 238 -2.89 -6.82 13.11
CA ILE A 238 -4.32 -6.73 13.49
C ILE A 238 -4.73 -5.26 13.69
N VAL A 239 -3.92 -4.48 14.39
CA VAL A 239 -4.18 -3.04 14.58
C VAL A 239 -4.16 -2.30 13.24
N ASP A 240 -3.20 -2.59 12.36
CA ASP A 240 -3.12 -2.00 11.01
C ASP A 240 -4.37 -2.34 10.18
N LEU A 241 -4.87 -3.58 10.28
CA LEU A 241 -6.09 -4.02 9.59
C LEU A 241 -7.35 -3.34 10.14
N LEU A 242 -7.45 -3.20 11.45
CA LEU A 242 -8.57 -2.47 12.08
C LEU A 242 -8.54 -0.99 11.66
N SER A 243 -7.36 -0.39 11.68
CA SER A 243 -7.17 1.00 11.24
C SER A 243 -7.53 1.15 9.76
N MET A 244 -7.06 0.25 8.91
CA MET A 244 -7.41 0.26 7.49
C MET A 244 -8.92 0.07 7.27
N HIS A 245 -9.56 -0.88 7.98
CA HIS A 245 -11.01 -1.07 7.93
C HIS A 245 -11.76 0.21 8.29
N TYR A 246 -11.35 0.86 9.39
CA TYR A 246 -11.91 2.13 9.83
C TYR A 246 -11.79 3.20 8.73
N PHE A 247 -10.58 3.41 8.18
CA PHE A 247 -10.35 4.43 7.16
C PHE A 247 -11.10 4.16 5.85
N LEU A 248 -11.12 2.92 5.37
CA LEU A 248 -11.81 2.57 4.12
C LEU A 248 -13.33 2.73 4.24
N ARG A 249 -13.91 2.42 5.40
CA ARG A 249 -15.37 2.46 5.58
C ARG A 249 -15.89 3.77 6.16
N PHE A 250 -15.14 4.37 7.05
CA PHE A 250 -15.55 5.55 7.82
C PHE A 250 -14.62 6.75 7.65
N GLY A 251 -13.53 6.63 6.87
CA GLY A 251 -12.51 7.67 6.72
C GLY A 251 -13.07 9.01 6.23
N THR A 252 -14.12 8.99 5.40
CA THR A 252 -14.80 10.22 4.94
C THR A 252 -15.88 10.70 5.90
N ARG A 253 -16.31 9.87 6.88
CA ARG A 253 -17.40 10.16 7.82
C ARG A 253 -17.14 9.55 9.18
N PRO A 254 -16.05 9.92 9.86
CA PRO A 254 -15.68 9.37 11.18
C PRO A 254 -16.75 9.63 12.24
N GLY A 255 -17.49 10.73 12.12
CA GLY A 255 -18.61 11.08 12.99
C GLY A 255 -19.70 10.00 13.06
N HIS A 256 -19.97 9.31 11.93
CA HIS A 256 -20.95 8.22 11.91
C HIS A 256 -20.51 6.98 12.72
N PHE A 257 -19.22 6.67 12.72
CA PHE A 257 -18.69 5.54 13.48
C PHE A 257 -18.74 5.81 14.97
N PHE A 258 -18.10 6.88 15.43
CA PHE A 258 -18.06 7.24 16.85
C PHE A 258 -19.44 7.68 17.36
N GLY A 259 -20.19 8.42 16.54
CA GLY A 259 -21.54 8.84 16.86
C GLY A 259 -22.51 7.67 17.05
N GLY A 260 -22.45 6.64 16.18
CA GLY A 260 -23.27 5.45 16.31
C GLY A 260 -22.99 4.68 17.60
N ILE A 261 -21.71 4.43 17.92
CA ILE A 261 -21.30 3.80 19.19
C ILE A 261 -21.75 4.66 20.37
N GLY A 262 -21.51 5.98 20.30
CA GLY A 262 -21.86 6.93 21.35
C GLY A 262 -23.36 6.94 21.65
N LEU A 263 -24.20 6.95 20.63
CA LEU A 263 -25.66 6.91 20.80
C LEU A 263 -26.13 5.59 21.44
N VAL A 264 -25.58 4.43 21.04
CA VAL A 264 -25.94 3.14 21.64
C VAL A 264 -25.55 3.11 23.13
N VAL A 265 -24.32 3.50 23.46
CA VAL A 265 -23.82 3.48 24.85
C VAL A 265 -24.56 4.49 25.70
N LEU A 266 -24.85 5.69 25.19
CA LEU A 266 -25.63 6.73 25.84
C LEU A 266 -27.06 6.24 26.13
N SER A 267 -27.70 5.64 25.12
CA SER A 267 -29.06 5.11 25.27
C SER A 267 -29.13 4.01 26.33
N LEU A 268 -28.13 3.11 26.36
CA LEU A 268 -28.02 2.06 27.38
C LEU A 268 -27.88 2.69 28.79
N GLY A 269 -27.01 3.68 28.92
CA GLY A 269 -26.83 4.41 30.17
C GLY A 269 -28.12 5.10 30.65
N MET A 270 -28.81 5.78 29.76
CA MET A 270 -30.09 6.43 30.05
C MET A 270 -31.17 5.42 30.43
N MET A 271 -31.22 4.27 29.78
CA MET A 271 -32.16 3.19 30.15
C MET A 271 -31.89 2.63 31.55
N ILE A 272 -30.64 2.37 31.89
CA ILE A 272 -30.25 1.90 33.22
C ILE A 272 -30.63 2.94 34.29
N LEU A 273 -30.27 4.20 34.08
CA LEU A 273 -30.60 5.26 35.05
C LEU A 273 -32.11 5.50 35.14
N GLY A 274 -32.83 5.43 34.03
CA GLY A 274 -34.30 5.52 33.99
C GLY A 274 -34.95 4.39 34.80
N TYR A 275 -34.50 3.14 34.62
CA TYR A 275 -34.96 2.00 35.41
C TYR A 275 -34.72 2.23 36.93
N LEU A 276 -33.53 2.66 37.33
CA LEU A 276 -33.20 2.95 38.71
C LEU A 276 -34.05 4.09 39.27
N THR A 277 -34.35 5.10 38.45
CA THR A 277 -35.22 6.20 38.86
C THR A 277 -36.64 5.71 39.19
N VAL A 278 -37.19 4.83 38.34
CA VAL A 278 -38.50 4.19 38.58
C VAL A 278 -38.49 3.41 39.91
N LEU A 279 -37.47 2.57 40.14
CA LEU A 279 -37.32 1.82 41.38
C LEU A 279 -37.25 2.76 42.61
N LYS A 280 -36.55 3.91 42.48
CA LYS A 280 -36.47 4.90 43.53
C LYS A 280 -37.84 5.52 43.88
N ILE A 281 -38.63 5.82 42.83
CA ILE A 281 -39.99 6.34 42.98
C ILE A 281 -40.91 5.28 43.65
N MET A 282 -40.69 3.99 43.37
CA MET A 282 -41.40 2.89 43.99
C MET A 282 -40.99 2.63 45.49
N GLY A 283 -40.04 3.43 46.04
CA GLY A 283 -39.59 3.36 47.40
C GLY A 283 -38.40 2.43 47.67
N GLU A 284 -37.81 1.86 46.61
CA GLU A 284 -36.64 0.98 46.71
C GLU A 284 -35.32 1.76 46.94
N SER A 285 -34.40 1.22 47.73
CA SER A 285 -33.08 1.80 47.92
C SER A 285 -32.21 1.49 46.69
N ILE A 286 -31.64 2.54 46.05
CA ILE A 286 -30.77 2.42 44.88
C ILE A 286 -29.30 2.71 45.22
N GLY A 287 -28.98 3.32 46.37
CA GLY A 287 -27.64 3.79 46.71
C GLY A 287 -26.57 2.70 46.85
N THR A 288 -26.96 1.45 47.11
CA THR A 288 -26.08 0.28 47.24
C THR A 288 -25.96 -0.53 45.97
N ARG A 289 -26.60 -0.11 44.88
CA ARG A 289 -26.63 -0.88 43.62
C ARG A 289 -25.47 -0.49 42.70
N PRO A 290 -24.50 -1.37 42.40
CA PRO A 290 -23.41 -1.09 41.47
C PRO A 290 -23.88 -0.65 40.07
N LEU A 291 -25.11 -1.04 39.69
CA LEU A 291 -25.73 -0.72 38.41
C LEU A 291 -25.86 0.79 38.18
N MET A 292 -25.96 1.60 39.26
CA MET A 292 -25.99 3.07 39.17
C MET A 292 -24.68 3.62 38.56
N PHE A 293 -23.52 3.11 39.01
CA PHE A 293 -22.23 3.51 38.45
C PHE A 293 -22.09 3.07 36.98
N VAL A 294 -22.58 1.87 36.64
CA VAL A 294 -22.60 1.41 35.24
C VAL A 294 -23.41 2.36 34.37
N GLY A 295 -24.60 2.79 34.82
CA GLY A 295 -25.43 3.78 34.13
C GLY A 295 -24.71 5.11 33.90
N PHE A 296 -24.07 5.66 34.92
CA PHE A 296 -23.29 6.90 34.83
C PHE A 296 -22.10 6.75 33.88
N PHE A 297 -21.32 5.67 33.98
CA PHE A 297 -20.20 5.44 33.07
C PHE A 297 -20.63 5.26 31.63
N CYS A 298 -21.77 4.60 31.36
CA CYS A 298 -22.34 4.51 30.04
C CYS A 298 -22.75 5.88 29.50
N VAL A 299 -23.39 6.74 30.27
CA VAL A 299 -23.77 8.10 29.85
C VAL A 299 -22.53 8.94 29.56
N LEU A 300 -21.52 8.96 30.43
CA LEU A 300 -20.28 9.70 30.22
C LEU A 300 -19.50 9.16 29.01
N GLY A 301 -19.37 7.83 28.91
CA GLY A 301 -18.69 7.18 27.79
C GLY A 301 -19.40 7.43 26.46
N GLY A 302 -20.72 7.36 26.44
CA GLY A 302 -21.52 7.68 25.27
C GLY A 302 -21.33 9.13 24.79
N LEU A 303 -21.34 10.09 25.71
CA LEU A 303 -21.08 11.50 25.43
C LEU A 303 -19.64 11.71 24.92
N GLN A 304 -18.65 11.00 25.52
CA GLN A 304 -17.25 11.03 25.08
C GLN A 304 -17.09 10.51 23.64
N PHE A 305 -17.78 9.43 23.27
CA PHE A 305 -17.75 8.94 21.89
C PHE A 305 -18.38 9.94 20.91
N LEU A 306 -19.47 10.62 21.29
CA LEU A 306 -20.09 11.65 20.45
C LEU A 306 -19.14 12.83 20.21
N THR A 307 -18.51 13.35 21.24
CA THR A 307 -17.54 14.46 21.12
C THR A 307 -16.32 14.03 20.32
N THR A 308 -15.81 12.79 20.51
CA THR A 308 -14.74 12.23 19.70
C THR A 308 -15.12 12.17 18.22
N GLY A 309 -16.37 11.80 17.93
CA GLY A 309 -16.88 11.76 16.55
C GLY A 309 -16.85 13.14 15.87
N VAL A 310 -17.30 14.18 16.56
CA VAL A 310 -17.25 15.56 16.05
C VAL A 310 -15.80 16.02 15.82
N LEU A 311 -14.91 15.78 16.80
CA LEU A 311 -13.50 16.13 16.67
C LEU A 311 -12.83 15.41 15.51
N ALA A 312 -13.08 14.10 15.34
CA ALA A 312 -12.55 13.33 14.23
C ALA A 312 -13.03 13.86 12.86
N GLU A 313 -14.29 14.28 12.77
CA GLU A 313 -14.85 14.90 11.55
C GLU A 313 -14.16 16.24 11.23
N LEU A 314 -13.94 17.10 12.23
CA LEU A 314 -13.24 18.37 12.07
C LEU A 314 -11.77 18.16 11.66
N LEU A 315 -11.07 17.19 12.27
CA LEU A 315 -9.69 16.83 11.92
C LEU A 315 -9.59 16.33 10.48
N MET A 316 -10.53 15.50 10.03
CA MET A 316 -10.55 15.03 8.65
C MET A 316 -10.78 16.16 7.66
N ARG A 317 -11.69 17.09 7.96
CA ARG A 317 -11.90 18.28 7.11
C ARG A 317 -10.64 19.13 7.03
N THR A 318 -10.01 19.44 8.16
CA THR A 318 -8.75 20.21 8.20
C THR A 318 -7.63 19.51 7.42
N TYR A 319 -7.55 18.19 7.52
CA TYR A 319 -6.55 17.40 6.80
C TYR A 319 -6.74 17.49 5.27
N TYR A 320 -7.97 17.35 4.78
CA TYR A 320 -8.25 17.45 3.35
C TYR A 320 -8.17 18.87 2.80
N GLU A 321 -8.52 19.87 3.58
CA GLU A 321 -8.48 21.28 3.18
C GLU A 321 -7.06 21.88 3.31
N GLY A 322 -6.25 21.42 4.28
CA GLY A 322 -4.91 21.96 4.58
C GLY A 322 -3.75 21.31 3.78
N GLY A 323 -4.01 20.33 2.95
CA GLY A 323 -3.11 19.33 2.41
C GLY A 323 -1.84 19.70 1.72
N LYS A 324 -0.69 19.75 2.44
CA LYS A 324 0.67 19.56 1.86
C LYS A 324 1.69 18.95 2.83
N ALA A 325 1.28 18.25 3.87
CA ALA A 325 2.23 17.60 4.76
C ALA A 325 2.95 16.43 4.07
N GLN A 326 4.26 16.57 3.80
CA GLN A 326 5.10 15.48 3.32
C GLN A 326 5.55 14.60 4.49
N ALA A 327 5.47 13.28 4.31
CA ALA A 327 5.87 12.30 5.33
C ALA A 327 7.40 12.07 5.40
N TYR A 328 8.20 12.78 4.60
CA TYR A 328 9.65 12.56 4.45
C TYR A 328 10.42 13.88 4.21
N GLN A 329 11.75 13.81 4.36
CA GLN A 329 12.68 14.86 3.97
C GLN A 329 13.87 14.24 3.21
N LEU A 330 14.23 14.79 2.07
CA LEU A 330 15.44 14.42 1.31
C LEU A 330 16.65 15.18 1.85
N VAL A 331 17.83 14.55 1.83
CA VAL A 331 19.10 15.22 2.18
C VAL A 331 19.45 16.24 1.12
N ASP A 332 19.34 15.83 -0.16
CA ASP A 332 19.52 16.70 -1.32
C ASP A 332 18.37 16.43 -2.28
N ALA A 333 17.44 17.38 -2.43
CA ALA A 333 16.39 17.26 -3.42
C ALA A 333 17.04 17.33 -4.81
N PRO A 334 16.90 16.30 -5.66
CA PRO A 334 17.40 16.40 -7.02
C PRO A 334 16.67 17.55 -7.70
N THR A 335 17.44 18.52 -8.21
CA THR A 335 16.89 19.60 -9.03
C THR A 335 16.10 18.96 -10.17
N PRO A 336 14.89 19.45 -10.50
CA PRO A 336 14.12 18.95 -11.63
C PRO A 336 14.91 19.20 -12.92
N GLN A 337 15.79 18.28 -13.28
CA GLN A 337 16.47 18.33 -14.58
C GLN A 337 15.55 17.70 -15.61
N ALA A 338 15.29 18.49 -16.67
CA ALA A 338 14.51 18.05 -17.81
C ALA A 338 15.21 16.85 -18.49
N HIS A 339 14.46 15.76 -18.64
CA HIS A 339 14.69 14.65 -19.58
C HIS A 339 16.04 13.90 -19.62
N GLU A 340 17.05 14.26 -18.85
CA GLU A 340 18.30 13.51 -18.76
C GLU A 340 18.20 12.38 -17.74
N GLY A 341 18.56 11.17 -18.12
CA GLY A 341 18.61 10.00 -17.24
C GLY A 341 17.55 8.94 -17.47
N TRP A 342 17.07 8.78 -18.71
CA TRP A 342 16.29 7.61 -19.10
C TRP A 342 17.16 6.63 -19.88
N HIS A 343 17.05 5.34 -19.61
CA HIS A 343 17.57 4.31 -20.50
C HIS A 343 16.63 4.30 -21.72
N GLY A 344 17.12 4.78 -22.86
CA GLY A 344 16.32 4.89 -24.09
C GLY A 344 16.43 3.63 -24.90
N GLY A 345 15.30 3.02 -25.25
CA GLY A 345 15.24 2.15 -26.40
C GLY A 345 15.39 3.00 -27.68
N HIS A 346 16.28 2.59 -28.55
CA HIS A 346 16.39 3.08 -29.93
C HIS A 346 15.38 2.37 -30.81
#